data_957e60b57811ad79a5d5ebb321d3e68b
#
_entry.id   957e60b57811ad79a5d5ebb321d3e68b
#
_cell.length_a   1.000
_cell.length_b   1.000
_cell.length_c   1.000
_cell.angle_alpha   90.00
_cell.angle_beta   90.00
_cell.angle_gamma   90.00
#
_symmetry.space_group_name_H-M   'P 1'
#
loop_
_entity.id
_entity.type
_entity.pdbx_description
1 polymer ?
#
loop_
_entity_poly.entity_id
_entity_poly.type
_entity_poly.pdbx_seq_one_letter_code
_entity_poly.pdbx_strand_id
1 'polypeptide(L)'
;MKIKTGKGSVTLVVLLAIWSVSAIASLPGLAVSPILGDLNKVFPKVTDLEIQMLTSLPSLLIIPFVLLSGKLSEGRDKLKILIVGLSIFFLSGVACLFARSMAWLIVISCILGVGAGMVIPLSTGLIVDYFTGDSRVRQLGYSSAINNLTLVVATAVTGYLAEVNWHLPFLVLSLIHI
;
A
#
# COMPACT_ATOMS: atom_id res chain seq x y z
N MET A 1 -18.81 -7.49 -19.46
CA MET A 1 -17.95 -6.96 -20.53
C MET A 1 -16.62 -7.71 -20.47
N LYS A 2 -16.17 -8.30 -21.58
CA LYS A 2 -14.90 -9.04 -21.68
C LYS A 2 -13.86 -8.16 -22.37
N ILE A 3 -12.67 -8.08 -21.81
CA ILE A 3 -11.57 -7.25 -22.32
C ILE A 3 -10.47 -8.14 -22.89
N LYS A 4 -10.03 -7.84 -24.11
CA LYS A 4 -8.96 -8.59 -24.79
C LYS A 4 -7.61 -8.37 -24.08
N THR A 5 -6.89 -9.46 -23.81
CA THR A 5 -5.61 -9.45 -23.07
C THR A 5 -4.39 -9.72 -23.94
N GLY A 6 -4.61 -10.04 -25.21
CA GLY A 6 -3.54 -10.54 -26.10
C GLY A 6 -3.30 -12.06 -26.00
N LYS A 7 -3.69 -12.70 -24.87
CA LYS A 7 -3.70 -14.17 -24.69
C LYS A 7 -5.13 -14.75 -24.62
N GLY A 8 -6.14 -13.90 -24.49
CA GLY A 8 -7.52 -14.31 -24.30
C GLY A 8 -8.40 -13.12 -23.91
N SER A 9 -9.35 -13.32 -22.98
CA SER A 9 -10.19 -12.25 -22.46
C SER A 9 -10.38 -12.39 -20.94
N VAL A 10 -10.31 -11.28 -20.22
CA VAL A 10 -10.63 -11.20 -18.79
C VAL A 10 -11.94 -10.47 -18.57
N THR A 11 -12.62 -10.75 -17.48
CA THR A 11 -13.82 -10.02 -17.08
C THR A 11 -13.43 -8.63 -16.54
N LEU A 12 -14.36 -7.68 -16.64
CA LEU A 12 -14.16 -6.34 -16.07
C LEU A 12 -13.85 -6.39 -14.57
N VAL A 13 -14.46 -7.34 -13.84
CA VAL A 13 -14.23 -7.53 -12.39
C VAL A 13 -12.77 -7.84 -12.09
N VAL A 14 -12.14 -8.75 -12.86
CA VAL A 14 -10.71 -9.08 -12.70
C VAL A 14 -9.83 -7.88 -12.98
N LEU A 15 -10.16 -7.08 -13.99
CA LEU A 15 -9.41 -5.86 -14.30
C LEU A 15 -9.50 -4.83 -13.17
N LEU A 16 -10.72 -4.60 -12.65
CA LEU A 16 -10.91 -3.69 -11.52
C LEU A 16 -10.17 -4.18 -10.27
N ALA A 17 -10.18 -5.49 -10.00
CA ALA A 17 -9.41 -6.07 -8.90
C ALA A 17 -7.89 -5.82 -9.05
N ILE A 18 -7.33 -6.01 -10.26
CA ILE A 18 -5.92 -5.72 -10.53
C ILE A 18 -5.60 -4.25 -10.29
N TRP A 19 -6.43 -3.34 -10.76
CA TRP A 19 -6.25 -1.90 -10.55
C TRP A 19 -6.41 -1.49 -9.09
N SER A 20 -7.33 -2.11 -8.34
CA SER A 20 -7.50 -1.88 -6.89
C SER A 20 -6.25 -2.30 -6.12
N VAL A 21 -5.68 -3.47 -6.43
CA VAL A 21 -4.42 -3.92 -5.82
C VAL A 21 -3.29 -2.94 -6.12
N SER A 22 -3.22 -2.43 -7.36
CA SER A 22 -2.22 -1.42 -7.74
C SER A 22 -2.42 -0.12 -6.96
N ALA A 23 -3.66 0.35 -6.80
CA ALA A 23 -3.97 1.54 -6.01
C ALA A 23 -3.52 1.38 -4.54
N ILE A 24 -3.81 0.24 -3.92
CA ILE A 24 -3.42 -0.07 -2.54
C ILE A 24 -1.90 -0.10 -2.39
N ALA A 25 -1.17 -0.64 -3.38
CA ALA A 25 0.29 -0.70 -3.37
C ALA A 25 0.97 0.68 -3.31
N SER A 26 0.27 1.77 -3.67
CA SER A 26 0.79 3.14 -3.61
C SER A 26 0.61 3.84 -2.26
N LEU A 27 -0.19 3.29 -1.35
CA LEU A 27 -0.60 3.95 -0.10
C LEU A 27 0.42 3.94 1.05
N PRO A 28 1.41 3.03 1.15
CA PRO A 28 2.29 2.94 2.31
C PRO A 28 2.98 4.25 2.67
N GLY A 29 3.40 5.04 1.68
CA GLY A 29 4.02 6.34 1.89
C GLY A 29 3.08 7.42 2.42
N LEU A 30 1.77 7.26 2.23
CA LEU A 30 0.76 8.23 2.66
C LEU A 30 0.28 8.04 4.09
N ALA A 31 0.50 6.87 4.67
CA ALA A 31 0.03 6.54 6.01
C ALA A 31 0.53 7.54 7.07
N VAL A 32 1.73 8.02 6.89
CA VAL A 32 2.44 8.80 7.90
C VAL A 32 2.71 10.24 7.45
N SER A 33 2.89 10.48 6.14
CA SER A 33 3.25 11.80 5.60
C SER A 33 2.39 12.95 6.10
N PRO A 34 1.03 12.86 6.12
CA PRO A 34 0.18 13.98 6.52
C PRO A 34 0.28 14.34 8.01
N ILE A 35 0.65 13.36 8.86
CA ILE A 35 0.70 13.55 10.32
C ILE A 35 2.09 13.92 10.84
N LEU A 36 3.14 13.85 10.01
CA LEU A 36 4.52 14.10 10.45
C LEU A 36 4.69 15.46 11.13
N GLY A 37 4.03 16.51 10.62
CA GLY A 37 4.09 17.85 11.16
C GLY A 37 3.40 18.03 12.51
N ASP A 38 2.44 17.18 12.84
CA ASP A 38 1.63 17.26 14.06
C ASP A 38 2.06 16.26 15.15
N LEU A 39 2.94 15.30 14.81
CA LEU A 39 3.40 14.30 15.77
C LEU A 39 4.09 14.90 16.98
N ASN A 40 4.82 16.01 16.83
CA ASN A 40 5.43 16.75 17.95
C ASN A 40 4.37 17.36 18.89
N LYS A 41 3.18 17.69 18.39
CA LYS A 41 2.07 18.21 19.21
C LYS A 41 1.39 17.08 19.99
N VAL A 42 1.27 15.90 19.36
CA VAL A 42 0.62 14.73 19.95
C VAL A 42 1.54 14.01 20.94
N PHE A 43 2.82 13.94 20.63
CA PHE A 43 3.85 13.31 21.46
C PHE A 43 4.96 14.31 21.81
N PRO A 44 4.79 15.18 22.83
CA PRO A 44 5.72 16.27 23.13
C PRO A 44 7.14 15.86 23.53
N LYS A 45 7.36 14.57 23.82
CA LYS A 45 8.66 14.01 24.21
C LYS A 45 9.38 13.29 23.06
N VAL A 46 8.78 13.30 21.86
CA VAL A 46 9.33 12.60 20.69
C VAL A 46 10.46 13.41 20.07
N THR A 47 11.52 12.74 19.72
CA THR A 47 12.67 13.33 19.02
C THR A 47 12.44 13.33 17.51
N ASP A 48 13.06 14.28 16.80
CA ASP A 48 13.02 14.30 15.33
C ASP A 48 13.54 13.00 14.70
N LEU A 49 14.44 12.31 15.40
CA LEU A 49 14.94 11.00 14.97
C LEU A 49 13.84 9.95 14.97
N GLU A 50 13.00 9.89 16.00
CA GLU A 50 11.89 8.94 16.08
C GLU A 50 10.82 9.21 15.00
N ILE A 51 10.58 10.50 14.70
CA ILE A 51 9.68 10.91 13.61
C ILE A 51 10.24 10.45 12.26
N GLN A 52 11.55 10.61 12.02
CA GLN A 52 12.19 10.12 10.82
C GLN A 52 12.19 8.58 10.73
N MET A 53 12.38 7.89 11.85
CA MET A 53 12.31 6.43 11.91
C MET A 53 10.95 5.90 11.50
N LEU A 54 9.87 6.62 11.79
CA LEU A 54 8.51 6.24 11.44
C LEU A 54 8.30 6.09 9.92
N THR A 55 9.04 6.82 9.10
CA THR A 55 9.00 6.74 7.63
C THR A 55 10.12 5.88 7.06
N SER A 56 11.32 5.96 7.64
CA SER A 56 12.51 5.32 7.10
C SER A 56 12.54 3.81 7.35
N LEU A 57 12.15 3.36 8.56
CA LEU A 57 12.19 1.93 8.90
C LEU A 57 11.20 1.09 8.09
N PRO A 58 9.92 1.49 7.91
CA PRO A 58 9.01 0.78 7.00
C PRO A 58 9.56 0.72 5.57
N SER A 59 10.10 1.83 5.06
CA SER A 59 10.68 1.89 3.71
C SER A 59 11.88 0.95 3.55
N LEU A 60 12.72 0.84 4.58
CA LEU A 60 13.84 -0.11 4.61
C LEU A 60 13.33 -1.56 4.56
N LEU A 61 12.27 -1.88 5.30
CA LEU A 61 11.69 -3.21 5.32
C LEU A 61 10.96 -3.59 4.02
N ILE A 62 10.43 -2.63 3.29
CA ILE A 62 9.83 -2.89 1.96
C ILE A 62 10.83 -3.61 1.05
N ILE A 63 12.10 -3.19 1.03
CA ILE A 63 13.12 -3.70 0.10
C ILE A 63 13.30 -5.22 0.18
N PRO A 64 13.66 -5.83 1.34
CA PRO A 64 13.84 -7.27 1.43
C PRO A 64 12.54 -8.06 1.17
N PHE A 65 11.38 -7.52 1.56
CA PHE A 65 10.10 -8.19 1.33
C PHE A 65 9.61 -8.11 -0.11
N VAL A 66 9.96 -7.07 -0.87
CA VAL A 66 9.78 -7.02 -2.34
C VAL A 66 10.57 -8.15 -3.01
N LEU A 67 11.84 -8.32 -2.64
CA LEU A 67 12.69 -9.38 -3.20
C LEU A 67 12.18 -10.78 -2.81
N LEU A 68 11.82 -10.95 -1.55
CA LEU A 68 11.30 -12.22 -1.03
C LEU A 68 9.98 -12.59 -1.71
N SER A 69 9.05 -11.66 -1.82
CA SER A 69 7.76 -11.85 -2.47
C SER A 69 7.90 -12.15 -3.96
N GLY A 70 8.79 -11.44 -4.65
CA GLY A 70 9.13 -11.72 -6.05
C GLY A 70 9.60 -13.16 -6.22
N LYS A 71 10.57 -13.61 -5.44
CA LYS A 71 11.11 -14.97 -5.48
C LYS A 71 10.07 -16.04 -5.11
N LEU A 72 9.27 -15.81 -4.06
CA LEU A 72 8.21 -16.72 -3.66
C LEU A 72 7.11 -16.87 -4.72
N SER A 73 6.85 -15.81 -5.49
CA SER A 73 5.83 -15.80 -6.53
C SER A 73 6.19 -16.61 -7.78
N GLU A 74 7.44 -16.98 -7.96
CA GLU A 74 7.90 -17.84 -9.08
C GLU A 74 7.45 -19.29 -8.93
N GLY A 75 7.34 -19.80 -7.70
CA GLY A 75 7.06 -21.22 -7.40
C GLY A 75 5.75 -21.49 -6.66
N ARG A 76 4.95 -20.49 -6.33
CA ARG A 76 3.73 -20.61 -5.50
C ARG A 76 2.57 -19.82 -6.09
N ASP A 77 1.36 -20.08 -5.56
CA ASP A 77 0.15 -19.33 -5.89
C ASP A 77 0.31 -17.85 -5.52
N LYS A 78 0.54 -16.99 -6.49
CA LYS A 78 0.68 -15.54 -6.33
C LYS A 78 -0.47 -14.93 -5.55
N LEU A 79 -1.69 -15.45 -5.74
CA LEU A 79 -2.88 -14.98 -5.02
C LEU A 79 -2.79 -15.22 -3.52
N LYS A 80 -2.23 -16.35 -3.08
CA LYS A 80 -2.06 -16.62 -1.64
C LYS A 80 -1.08 -15.64 -1.02
N ILE A 81 0.04 -15.36 -1.69
CA ILE A 81 1.04 -14.40 -1.22
C ILE A 81 0.44 -12.99 -1.18
N LEU A 82 -0.34 -12.63 -2.21
CA LEU A 82 -1.05 -11.36 -2.28
C LEU A 82 -2.04 -11.20 -1.11
N ILE A 83 -2.87 -12.22 -0.85
CA ILE A 83 -3.84 -12.20 0.25
C ILE A 83 -3.12 -12.06 1.60
N VAL A 84 -2.02 -12.78 1.82
CA VAL A 84 -1.22 -12.66 3.04
C VAL A 84 -0.65 -11.24 3.18
N GLY A 85 -0.05 -10.69 2.12
CA GLY A 85 0.49 -9.33 2.11
C GLY A 85 -0.59 -8.28 2.39
N LEU A 86 -1.74 -8.38 1.72
CA LEU A 86 -2.90 -7.50 1.95
C LEU A 86 -3.44 -7.63 3.37
N SER A 87 -3.53 -8.85 3.92
CA SER A 87 -3.99 -9.07 5.29
C SER A 87 -3.05 -8.43 6.31
N ILE A 88 -1.73 -8.58 6.14
CA ILE A 88 -0.74 -7.93 7.00
C ILE A 88 -0.87 -6.42 6.90
N PHE A 89 -0.98 -5.89 5.69
CA PHE A 89 -1.14 -4.45 5.45
C PHE A 89 -2.39 -3.89 6.12
N PHE A 90 -3.54 -4.55 5.92
CA PHE A 90 -4.82 -4.17 6.53
C PHE A 90 -4.78 -4.20 8.06
N LEU A 91 -4.34 -5.32 8.64
CA LEU A 91 -4.28 -5.47 10.10
C LEU A 91 -3.34 -4.45 10.73
N SER A 92 -2.22 -4.13 10.06
CA SER A 92 -1.31 -3.07 10.51
C SER A 92 -1.96 -1.70 10.43
N GLY A 93 -2.69 -1.39 9.36
CA GLY A 93 -3.44 -0.14 9.23
C GLY A 93 -4.47 0.04 10.35
N VAL A 94 -5.23 -1.02 10.66
CA VAL A 94 -6.16 -1.03 11.79
C VAL A 94 -5.43 -0.88 13.13
N ALA A 95 -4.30 -1.57 13.32
CA ALA A 95 -3.52 -1.49 14.54
C ALA A 95 -2.97 -0.08 14.79
N CYS A 96 -2.62 0.69 13.75
CA CYS A 96 -2.21 2.08 13.88
C CYS A 96 -3.27 2.98 14.53
N LEU A 97 -4.57 2.68 14.36
CA LEU A 97 -5.66 3.42 15.00
C LEU A 97 -5.64 3.30 16.53
N PHE A 98 -5.07 2.23 17.05
CA PHE A 98 -4.97 1.96 18.48
C PHE A 98 -3.60 2.28 19.08
N ALA A 99 -2.69 2.81 18.27
CA ALA A 99 -1.35 3.18 18.73
C ALA A 99 -1.42 4.35 19.71
N ARG A 100 -0.89 4.16 20.92
CA ARG A 100 -0.88 5.15 22.01
C ARG A 100 0.51 5.69 22.34
N SER A 101 1.54 5.19 21.66
CA SER A 101 2.91 5.65 21.84
C SER A 101 3.67 5.62 20.52
N MET A 102 4.68 6.49 20.40
CA MET A 102 5.52 6.57 19.18
C MET A 102 6.23 5.24 18.89
N ALA A 103 6.75 4.57 19.90
CA ALA A 103 7.40 3.27 19.74
C ALA A 103 6.45 2.22 19.14
N TRP A 104 5.20 2.13 19.62
CA TRP A 104 4.19 1.25 19.04
C TRP A 104 3.85 1.63 17.60
N LEU A 105 3.71 2.92 17.32
CA LEU A 105 3.44 3.39 15.95
C LEU A 105 4.56 2.99 14.99
N ILE A 106 5.82 3.12 15.39
CA ILE A 106 6.99 2.70 14.61
C ILE A 106 6.95 1.19 14.35
N VAL A 107 6.72 0.37 15.37
CA VAL A 107 6.67 -1.09 15.22
C VAL A 107 5.55 -1.52 14.27
N ILE A 108 4.34 -0.97 14.43
CA ILE A 108 3.20 -1.29 13.57
C ILE A 108 3.46 -0.81 12.13
N SER A 109 4.07 0.37 11.95
CA SER A 109 4.45 0.87 10.63
C SER A 109 5.51 -0.02 9.94
N CYS A 110 6.43 -0.61 10.72
CA CYS A 110 7.36 -1.63 10.19
C CYS A 110 6.61 -2.86 9.65
N ILE A 111 5.61 -3.36 10.39
CA ILE A 111 4.79 -4.50 9.94
C ILE A 111 3.97 -4.13 8.69
N LEU A 112 3.47 -2.89 8.63
CA LEU A 112 2.80 -2.34 7.45
C LEU A 112 3.75 -2.33 6.24
N GLY A 113 5.02 -1.93 6.43
CA GLY A 113 6.07 -1.99 5.41
C GLY A 113 6.31 -3.41 4.87
N VAL A 114 6.28 -4.42 5.74
CA VAL A 114 6.35 -5.84 5.35
C VAL A 114 5.19 -6.20 4.41
N GLY A 115 3.95 -5.90 4.81
CA GLY A 115 2.77 -6.14 3.98
C GLY A 115 2.85 -5.44 2.63
N ALA A 116 3.24 -4.17 2.62
CA ALA A 116 3.43 -3.38 1.41
C ALA A 116 4.50 -3.98 0.48
N GLY A 117 5.64 -4.39 1.03
CA GLY A 117 6.72 -5.04 0.28
C GLY A 117 6.28 -6.34 -0.40
N MET A 118 5.32 -7.07 0.20
CA MET A 118 4.74 -8.26 -0.42
C MET A 118 3.77 -7.91 -1.56
N VAL A 119 3.00 -6.85 -1.45
CA VAL A 119 1.94 -6.48 -2.42
C VAL A 119 2.51 -5.79 -3.66
N ILE A 120 3.49 -4.91 -3.52
CA ILE A 120 4.03 -4.07 -4.59
C ILE A 120 4.44 -4.88 -5.84
N PRO A 121 5.31 -5.91 -5.78
CA PRO A 121 5.72 -6.64 -6.97
C PRO A 121 4.59 -7.48 -7.56
N LEU A 122 3.65 -7.95 -6.73
CA LEU A 122 2.53 -8.76 -7.17
C LEU A 122 1.49 -7.95 -7.94
N SER A 123 1.28 -6.68 -7.60
CA SER A 123 0.37 -5.79 -8.33
C SER A 123 0.78 -5.64 -9.79
N THR A 124 2.05 -5.39 -10.05
CA THR A 124 2.62 -5.32 -11.40
C THR A 124 2.69 -6.71 -12.06
N GLY A 125 3.06 -7.74 -11.27
CA GLY A 125 3.14 -9.12 -11.73
C GLY A 125 1.82 -9.65 -12.29
N LEU A 126 0.68 -9.32 -11.66
CA LEU A 126 -0.64 -9.68 -12.16
C LEU A 126 -0.89 -9.10 -13.57
N ILE A 127 -0.54 -7.84 -13.81
CA ILE A 127 -0.70 -7.24 -15.15
C ILE A 127 0.16 -8.00 -16.16
N VAL A 128 1.40 -8.34 -15.82
CA VAL A 128 2.32 -9.08 -16.70
C VAL A 128 1.80 -10.49 -17.01
N ASP A 129 1.14 -11.15 -16.06
CA ASP A 129 0.60 -12.50 -16.23
C ASP A 129 -0.65 -12.53 -17.13
N TYR A 130 -1.55 -11.58 -16.91
CA TYR A 130 -2.83 -11.55 -17.63
C TYR A 130 -2.77 -10.87 -19.01
N PHE A 131 -1.81 -9.95 -19.22
CA PHE A 131 -1.75 -9.15 -20.44
C PHE A 131 -0.43 -9.34 -21.21
N THR A 132 -0.47 -9.22 -22.55
CA THR A 132 0.70 -9.32 -23.45
C THR A 132 0.71 -8.23 -24.51
N GLY A 133 1.88 -7.98 -25.10
CA GLY A 133 2.07 -6.99 -26.17
C GLY A 133 1.60 -5.60 -25.76
N ASP A 134 0.99 -4.88 -26.69
CA ASP A 134 0.48 -3.51 -26.49
C ASP A 134 -0.58 -3.41 -25.39
N SER A 135 -1.36 -4.49 -25.18
CA SER A 135 -2.34 -4.54 -24.10
C SER A 135 -1.68 -4.47 -22.72
N ARG A 136 -0.51 -5.11 -22.54
CA ARG A 136 0.28 -5.03 -21.30
C ARG A 136 0.77 -3.61 -21.06
N VAL A 137 1.38 -2.99 -22.07
CA VAL A 137 1.92 -1.62 -21.97
C VAL A 137 0.81 -0.64 -21.58
N ARG A 138 -0.34 -0.76 -22.22
CA ARG A 138 -1.51 0.09 -21.91
C ARG A 138 -2.03 -0.13 -20.50
N GLN A 139 -2.10 -1.37 -20.01
CA GLN A 139 -2.56 -1.66 -18.65
C GLN A 139 -1.56 -1.19 -17.58
N LEU A 140 -0.27 -1.28 -17.83
CA LEU A 140 0.75 -0.70 -16.97
C LEU A 140 0.61 0.83 -16.89
N GLY A 141 0.34 1.48 -18.04
CA GLY A 141 0.05 2.92 -18.09
C GLY A 141 -1.19 3.31 -17.27
N TYR A 142 -2.28 2.56 -17.41
CA TYR A 142 -3.50 2.79 -16.61
C TYR A 142 -3.27 2.56 -15.12
N SER A 143 -2.56 1.49 -14.77
CA SER A 143 -2.19 1.21 -13.37
C SER A 143 -1.36 2.36 -12.77
N SER A 144 -0.37 2.87 -13.52
CA SER A 144 0.43 4.02 -13.08
C SER A 144 -0.42 5.29 -12.92
N ALA A 145 -1.33 5.56 -13.84
CA ALA A 145 -2.25 6.71 -13.73
C ALA A 145 -3.17 6.59 -12.51
N ILE A 146 -3.72 5.40 -12.27
CA ILE A 146 -4.56 5.11 -11.10
C ILE A 146 -3.76 5.28 -9.81
N ASN A 147 -2.52 4.77 -9.74
CA ASN A 147 -1.65 4.94 -8.58
C ASN A 147 -1.43 6.42 -8.25
N ASN A 148 -1.08 7.24 -9.24
CA ASN A 148 -0.86 8.66 -9.03
C ASN A 148 -2.16 9.39 -8.64
N LEU A 149 -3.29 9.06 -9.27
CA LEU A 149 -4.58 9.64 -8.90
C LEU A 149 -4.98 9.25 -7.47
N THR A 150 -4.81 7.99 -7.10
CA THR A 150 -5.04 7.50 -5.73
C THR A 150 -4.16 8.24 -4.74
N LEU A 151 -2.88 8.46 -5.08
CA LEU A 151 -1.94 9.21 -4.25
C LEU A 151 -2.43 10.63 -3.99
N VAL A 152 -2.83 11.36 -5.02
CA VAL A 152 -3.34 12.74 -4.91
C VAL A 152 -4.61 12.80 -4.06
N VAL A 153 -5.60 11.95 -4.37
CA VAL A 153 -6.87 11.92 -3.63
C VAL A 153 -6.65 11.51 -2.18
N ALA A 154 -5.87 10.45 -1.94
CA ALA A 154 -5.59 9.97 -0.60
C ALA A 154 -4.81 11.00 0.22
N THR A 155 -3.82 11.71 -0.36
CA THR A 155 -3.10 12.80 0.33
C THR A 155 -4.05 13.92 0.75
N ALA A 156 -4.95 14.36 -0.14
CA ALA A 156 -5.92 15.40 0.17
C ALA A 156 -6.87 14.96 1.30
N VAL A 157 -7.40 13.74 1.21
CA VAL A 157 -8.32 13.19 2.22
C VAL A 157 -7.60 12.99 3.56
N THR A 158 -6.42 12.39 3.57
CA THR A 158 -5.65 12.16 4.81
C THR A 158 -5.18 13.45 5.44
N GLY A 159 -4.81 14.47 4.64
CA GLY A 159 -4.48 15.80 5.14
C GLY A 159 -5.65 16.44 5.87
N TYR A 160 -6.83 16.45 5.24
CA TYR A 160 -8.05 16.97 5.89
C TYR A 160 -8.44 16.20 7.15
N LEU A 161 -8.34 14.87 7.13
CA LEU A 161 -8.63 14.03 8.29
C LEU A 161 -7.63 14.25 9.43
N ALA A 162 -6.37 14.52 9.12
CA ALA A 162 -5.34 14.78 10.12
C ALA A 162 -5.62 16.06 10.93
N GLU A 163 -6.21 17.09 10.30
CA GLU A 163 -6.63 18.32 10.99
C GLU A 163 -7.72 18.06 12.04
N VAL A 164 -8.60 17.08 11.79
CA VAL A 164 -9.69 16.72 12.71
C VAL A 164 -9.16 15.83 13.84
N ASN A 165 -8.42 14.78 13.49
CA ASN A 165 -7.81 13.87 14.45
C ASN A 165 -6.66 13.10 13.79
N TRP A 166 -5.49 13.08 14.39
CA TRP A 166 -4.29 12.43 13.89
C TRP A 166 -4.40 10.91 13.67
N HIS A 167 -5.39 10.24 14.27
CA HIS A 167 -5.65 8.82 14.03
C HIS A 167 -6.45 8.56 12.73
N LEU A 168 -7.28 9.53 12.30
CA LEU A 168 -8.19 9.34 11.18
C LEU A 168 -7.50 9.02 9.83
N PRO A 169 -6.33 9.55 9.50
CA PRO A 169 -5.59 9.15 8.31
C PRO A 169 -5.38 7.65 8.18
N PHE A 170 -5.19 6.93 9.29
CA PHE A 170 -5.02 5.48 9.29
C PHE A 170 -6.30 4.72 8.91
N LEU A 171 -7.50 5.34 9.06
CA LEU A 171 -8.76 4.77 8.56
C LEU A 171 -8.74 4.63 7.03
N VAL A 172 -8.10 5.55 6.32
CA VAL A 172 -8.01 5.48 4.85
C VAL A 172 -7.29 4.21 4.44
N LEU A 173 -6.25 3.78 5.19
CA LEU A 173 -5.54 2.53 4.94
C LEU A 173 -6.42 1.29 5.18
N SER A 174 -7.35 1.36 6.12
CA SER A 174 -8.25 0.25 6.45
C SER A 174 -9.49 0.21 5.56
N LEU A 175 -10.05 1.37 5.16
CA LEU A 175 -11.27 1.46 4.35
C LEU A 175 -11.10 1.05 2.90
N ILE A 176 -9.91 1.23 2.34
CA ILE A 176 -9.62 0.91 0.92
C ILE A 176 -9.61 -0.62 0.66
N HIS A 177 -9.69 -1.44 1.70
CA HIS A 177 -9.72 -2.90 1.59
C HIS A 177 -11.12 -3.51 1.48
N ILE A 178 -12.19 -2.71 1.54
CA ILE A 178 -13.57 -3.11 1.31
C ILE A 178 -13.95 -2.87 -0.14
#